data_5f21484a27ea070f831a92892b4b6639
#
_entry.id   5f21484a27ea070f831a92892b4b6639
#
_cell.length_a   1.000
_cell.length_b   1.000
_cell.length_c   1.000
_cell.angle_alpha   90.00
_cell.angle_beta   90.00
_cell.angle_gamma   90.00
#
_symmetry.space_group_name_H-M   'P 1'
#
loop_
_entity.id
_entity.type
_entity.pdbx_description
1 polymer ?
#
loop_
_entity_poly.entity_id
_entity_poly.type
_entity_poly.pdbx_seq_one_letter_code
_entity_poly.pdbx_strand_id
1 'polypeptide(L)'
;MEKSLASLLDLLPKVQVLGSTEKVITDVTADSRTVQAGSLFIALRGATVDGHKFLPMAAAKGAVAALVEELPEEVPAGVTLLVVEDTRKAMELVTPYFFDYPGKRLRMIGVTGTNGKTTTTNIIRTILRKAGHKVGLIGTINIMIEDQETVSHNTTPDVVDLQKNLYAMVCAGCDYCVMEVSSHALALQRVAGIEYDCAVLTNITQDHLDFHKTMENYRDAKSLLFEHLTDGDKPNKNAVFNMDDASSSVIKERTKARVLTYGKGRDNDIYPLSFTVAPKAMQLALATPVGEMDLELKITGEFNVYNVMGAVAAMLAENISKEIIVSVLDGFAGVPGRFQLVEAGQPYTVIVDYAHTPDGLENVLKTARSITRGKLWVVFGCGGDRDNKKRPIMGGLALELADKVVVTSDNPRTEDPERIIDEIFTALQNVPAGKEVFRLSDRREAINFALGHAAADDVIMIAGKGHENYQILKDKTIHFDDKEVVLEYWSDKKC
;
A
#
# COMPACT_ATOMS: atom_id res chain seq x y z
N MET A 1 21.93 15.37 10.26
CA MET A 1 22.88 14.24 10.37
C MET A 1 24.09 14.58 9.54
N GLU A 2 25.28 14.16 9.92
CA GLU A 2 26.52 14.44 9.19
C GLU A 2 27.39 13.19 9.13
N LYS A 3 27.97 12.91 7.96
CA LYS A 3 28.94 11.82 7.76
C LYS A 3 30.11 12.34 6.92
N SER A 4 31.33 11.89 7.19
CA SER A 4 32.44 12.16 6.29
C SER A 4 32.28 11.39 4.98
N LEU A 5 32.64 12.02 3.85
CA LEU A 5 32.63 11.33 2.57
C LEU A 5 33.55 10.10 2.58
N ALA A 6 34.70 10.19 3.28
CA ALA A 6 35.61 9.07 3.43
C ALA A 6 34.94 7.84 4.05
N SER A 7 34.11 8.01 5.09
CA SER A 7 33.40 6.87 5.73
C SER A 7 32.37 6.20 4.84
N LEU A 8 31.85 6.90 3.84
CA LEU A 8 30.94 6.32 2.83
C LEU A 8 31.72 5.51 1.79
N LEU A 9 32.97 5.88 1.50
CA LEU A 9 33.80 5.15 0.54
C LEU A 9 34.14 3.75 1.03
N ASP A 10 34.31 3.54 2.34
CA ASP A 10 34.60 2.24 2.93
C ASP A 10 33.50 1.19 2.64
N LEU A 11 32.30 1.65 2.30
CA LEU A 11 31.15 0.77 1.98
C LEU A 11 31.11 0.37 0.49
N LEU A 12 31.84 1.10 -0.37
CA LEU A 12 31.74 0.95 -1.82
C LEU A 12 32.86 0.03 -2.36
N PRO A 13 32.53 -1.17 -2.82
CA PRO A 13 33.52 -1.98 -3.53
C PRO A 13 33.84 -1.33 -4.88
N LYS A 14 35.10 -1.15 -5.20
CA LYS A 14 35.58 -0.65 -6.52
C LYS A 14 35.02 0.73 -6.89
N VAL A 15 35.24 1.72 -6.06
CA VAL A 15 34.91 3.12 -6.38
C VAL A 15 36.14 3.85 -6.93
N GLN A 16 35.96 4.59 -8.04
CA GLN A 16 36.95 5.57 -8.50
C GLN A 16 36.53 6.96 -8.02
N VAL A 17 37.45 7.66 -7.35
CA VAL A 17 37.18 8.99 -6.79
C VAL A 17 37.86 10.07 -7.60
N LEU A 18 37.10 11.08 -8.03
CA LEU A 18 37.60 12.30 -8.66
C LEU A 18 37.20 13.49 -7.78
N GLY A 19 38.21 14.12 -7.16
CA GLY A 19 38.03 15.24 -6.25
C GLY A 19 38.46 14.92 -4.82
N SER A 20 38.19 15.86 -3.88
CA SER A 20 38.56 15.72 -2.48
C SER A 20 37.59 14.78 -1.72
N THR A 21 38.14 13.93 -0.90
CA THR A 21 37.36 13.09 0.05
C THR A 21 37.15 13.79 1.39
N GLU A 22 37.79 14.91 1.62
CA GLU A 22 37.64 15.73 2.83
C GLU A 22 36.37 16.58 2.78
N LYS A 23 35.23 15.93 2.72
CA LYS A 23 33.92 16.59 2.67
C LYS A 23 32.97 15.97 3.68
N VAL A 24 32.07 16.80 4.18
CA VAL A 24 30.98 16.39 5.05
C VAL A 24 29.70 16.29 4.24
N ILE A 25 29.03 15.15 4.31
CA ILE A 25 27.73 14.92 3.70
C ILE A 25 26.68 15.17 4.76
N THR A 26 25.72 16.04 4.44
CA THR A 26 24.62 16.43 5.34
C THR A 26 23.26 15.91 4.89
N ASP A 27 23.14 15.44 3.65
CA ASP A 27 21.95 14.82 3.07
C ASP A 27 22.32 13.86 1.95
N VAL A 28 21.43 12.91 1.67
CA VAL A 28 21.52 11.97 0.55
C VAL A 28 20.21 12.05 -0.26
N THR A 29 20.32 12.22 -1.57
CA THR A 29 19.13 12.26 -2.45
C THR A 29 19.42 11.74 -3.85
N ALA A 30 18.41 11.08 -4.45
CA ALA A 30 18.41 10.72 -5.87
C ALA A 30 17.56 11.69 -6.73
N ASP A 31 16.91 12.67 -6.11
CA ASP A 31 16.12 13.69 -6.80
C ASP A 31 16.86 15.04 -6.84
N SER A 32 17.28 15.46 -8.04
CA SER A 32 17.98 16.73 -8.24
C SER A 32 17.16 17.96 -7.81
N ARG A 33 15.84 17.83 -7.66
CA ARG A 33 14.96 18.92 -7.21
C ARG A 33 15.07 19.18 -5.71
N THR A 34 15.40 18.14 -4.93
CA THR A 34 15.51 18.17 -3.46
C THR A 34 16.94 18.34 -2.95
N VAL A 35 17.93 18.44 -3.83
CA VAL A 35 19.34 18.68 -3.47
C VAL A 35 19.46 19.96 -2.64
N GLN A 36 20.25 19.89 -1.57
CA GLN A 36 20.60 20.98 -0.66
C GLN A 36 22.13 21.10 -0.53
N ALA A 37 22.61 22.18 0.11
CA ALA A 37 24.03 22.33 0.39
C ALA A 37 24.54 21.16 1.27
N GLY A 38 25.63 20.54 0.84
CA GLY A 38 26.20 19.36 1.52
C GLY A 38 25.60 18.02 1.10
N SER A 39 24.66 17.96 0.14
CA SER A 39 24.09 16.70 -0.32
C SER A 39 25.09 15.82 -1.09
N LEU A 40 24.95 14.51 -0.89
CA LEU A 40 25.39 13.48 -1.84
C LEU A 40 24.26 13.23 -2.83
N PHE A 41 24.46 13.56 -4.09
CA PHE A 41 23.52 13.28 -5.16
C PHE A 41 23.77 11.89 -5.76
N ILE A 42 22.74 11.09 -5.96
CA ILE A 42 22.82 9.76 -6.57
C ILE A 42 22.19 9.81 -7.96
N ALA A 43 23.01 9.72 -9.00
CA ALA A 43 22.54 9.73 -10.37
C ALA A 43 22.05 8.34 -10.80
N LEU A 44 20.74 8.08 -10.70
CA LEU A 44 20.14 6.81 -11.09
C LEU A 44 19.75 6.80 -12.57
N ARG A 45 19.99 5.70 -13.26
CA ARG A 45 19.41 5.43 -14.57
C ARG A 45 17.99 4.90 -14.39
N GLY A 46 17.00 5.74 -14.70
CA GLY A 46 15.58 5.36 -14.69
C GLY A 46 15.13 4.79 -16.03
N ALA A 47 13.95 4.19 -16.07
CA ALA A 47 13.37 3.65 -17.30
C ALA A 47 13.09 4.69 -18.40
N THR A 48 12.82 5.93 -18.01
CA THR A 48 12.45 7.04 -18.92
C THR A 48 13.46 8.18 -18.93
N VAL A 49 14.18 8.38 -17.83
CA VAL A 49 15.10 9.51 -17.64
C VAL A 49 16.38 9.03 -16.98
N ASP A 50 17.52 9.47 -17.51
CA ASP A 50 18.83 9.23 -16.92
C ASP A 50 19.19 10.38 -15.95
N GLY A 51 19.39 10.02 -14.67
CA GLY A 51 19.73 10.95 -13.59
C GLY A 51 21.07 11.67 -13.77
N HIS A 52 22.01 11.09 -14.53
CA HIS A 52 23.32 11.72 -14.80
C HIS A 52 23.18 13.08 -15.49
N LYS A 53 22.14 13.30 -16.30
CA LYS A 53 21.84 14.58 -16.96
C LYS A 53 21.56 15.72 -15.97
N PHE A 54 21.18 15.39 -14.73
CA PHE A 54 20.87 16.38 -13.69
C PHE A 54 22.06 16.72 -12.79
N LEU A 55 23.24 16.15 -13.04
CA LEU A 55 24.44 16.43 -12.25
C LEU A 55 24.78 17.92 -12.19
N PRO A 56 24.73 18.71 -13.31
CA PRO A 56 24.97 20.16 -13.26
C PRO A 56 23.96 20.89 -12.37
N MET A 57 22.67 20.48 -12.40
CA MET A 57 21.63 21.06 -11.53
C MET A 57 21.91 20.74 -10.07
N ALA A 58 22.27 19.50 -9.76
CA ALA A 58 22.60 19.08 -8.40
C ALA A 58 23.80 19.87 -7.85
N ALA A 59 24.84 20.04 -8.66
CA ALA A 59 26.00 20.86 -8.31
C ALA A 59 25.61 22.33 -8.04
N ALA A 60 24.79 22.92 -8.90
CA ALA A 60 24.30 24.29 -8.74
C ALA A 60 23.48 24.51 -7.47
N LYS A 61 22.81 23.46 -6.97
CA LYS A 61 22.06 23.47 -5.71
C LYS A 61 22.91 23.13 -4.47
N GLY A 62 24.20 22.87 -4.65
CA GLY A 62 25.13 22.67 -3.53
C GLY A 62 25.41 21.21 -3.18
N ALA A 63 25.18 20.26 -4.10
CA ALA A 63 25.74 18.92 -3.94
C ALA A 63 27.25 18.99 -3.83
N VAL A 64 27.82 18.36 -2.82
CA VAL A 64 29.27 18.32 -2.58
C VAL A 64 29.91 17.05 -3.14
N ALA A 65 29.14 16.01 -3.32
CA ALA A 65 29.55 14.75 -3.93
C ALA A 65 28.43 14.16 -4.79
N ALA A 66 28.77 13.31 -5.77
CA ALA A 66 27.81 12.56 -6.55
C ALA A 66 28.26 11.13 -6.82
N LEU A 67 27.33 10.16 -6.70
CA LEU A 67 27.47 8.80 -7.22
C LEU A 67 27.04 8.79 -8.68
N VAL A 68 27.93 8.32 -9.56
CA VAL A 68 27.71 8.24 -11.01
C VAL A 68 28.24 6.90 -11.55
N GLU A 69 27.71 6.44 -12.69
CA GLU A 69 28.18 5.22 -13.38
C GLU A 69 29.22 5.54 -14.47
N GLU A 70 29.23 6.78 -14.96
CA GLU A 70 30.15 7.25 -15.97
C GLU A 70 30.59 8.69 -15.70
N LEU A 71 31.76 9.03 -16.17
CA LEU A 71 32.27 10.41 -16.07
C LEU A 71 31.51 11.31 -17.02
N PRO A 72 31.01 12.48 -16.56
CA PRO A 72 30.45 13.50 -17.45
C PRO A 72 31.54 14.11 -18.31
N GLU A 73 31.17 14.69 -19.46
CA GLU A 73 32.12 15.44 -20.31
C GLU A 73 32.78 16.58 -19.55
N GLU A 74 32.04 17.26 -18.70
CA GLU A 74 32.52 18.32 -17.81
C GLU A 74 32.23 17.98 -16.37
N VAL A 75 33.26 17.91 -15.53
CA VAL A 75 33.10 17.69 -14.07
C VAL A 75 32.69 19.00 -13.42
N PRO A 76 31.53 19.09 -12.76
CA PRO A 76 31.10 20.30 -12.08
C PRO A 76 32.11 20.73 -11.00
N ALA A 77 32.47 22.00 -10.98
CA ALA A 77 33.39 22.53 -9.99
C ALA A 77 32.87 22.32 -8.56
N GLY A 78 33.76 21.91 -7.66
CA GLY A 78 33.41 21.72 -6.25
C GLY A 78 32.71 20.43 -5.93
N VAL A 79 32.34 19.58 -6.90
CA VAL A 79 31.71 18.27 -6.65
C VAL A 79 32.74 17.14 -6.72
N THR A 80 32.75 16.24 -5.75
CA THR A 80 33.53 14.99 -5.82
C THR A 80 32.70 13.92 -6.50
N LEU A 81 33.20 13.35 -7.59
CA LEU A 81 32.55 12.25 -8.27
C LEU A 81 33.02 10.91 -7.70
N LEU A 82 32.07 10.06 -7.38
CA LEU A 82 32.25 8.67 -6.97
C LEU A 82 31.75 7.80 -8.11
N VAL A 83 32.68 7.33 -8.95
CA VAL A 83 32.33 6.49 -10.10
C VAL A 83 32.23 5.06 -9.64
N VAL A 84 31.08 4.45 -9.79
CA VAL A 84 30.75 3.07 -9.40
C VAL A 84 30.19 2.31 -10.58
N GLU A 85 30.21 1.00 -10.51
CA GLU A 85 29.68 0.13 -11.57
C GLU A 85 28.14 0.23 -11.67
N ASP A 86 27.45 0.44 -10.53
CA ASP A 86 25.99 0.47 -10.41
C ASP A 86 25.61 1.43 -9.26
N THR A 87 25.01 2.56 -9.61
CA THR A 87 24.61 3.58 -8.64
C THR A 87 23.45 3.14 -7.76
N ARG A 88 22.60 2.21 -8.22
CA ARG A 88 21.51 1.65 -7.42
C ARG A 88 22.08 0.79 -6.30
N LYS A 89 23.00 -0.12 -6.60
CA LYS A 89 23.67 -0.92 -5.56
C LYS A 89 24.47 -0.07 -4.59
N ALA A 90 25.14 0.98 -5.09
CA ALA A 90 25.82 1.93 -4.21
C ALA A 90 24.84 2.64 -3.26
N MET A 91 23.67 3.07 -3.77
CA MET A 91 22.61 3.67 -2.97
C MET A 91 22.13 2.75 -1.84
N GLU A 92 21.97 1.45 -2.13
CA GLU A 92 21.55 0.43 -1.16
C GLU A 92 22.53 0.26 0.01
N LEU A 93 23.81 0.54 -0.24
CA LEU A 93 24.87 0.46 0.78
C LEU A 93 25.01 1.76 1.56
N VAL A 94 25.09 2.90 0.85
CA VAL A 94 25.44 4.18 1.49
C VAL A 94 24.25 4.80 2.23
N THR A 95 23.02 4.64 1.72
CA THR A 95 21.86 5.31 2.30
C THR A 95 21.49 4.79 3.70
N PRO A 96 21.38 3.46 3.94
CA PRO A 96 21.13 2.96 5.29
C PRO A 96 22.23 3.38 6.28
N TYR A 97 23.48 3.35 5.88
CA TYR A 97 24.61 3.79 6.70
C TYR A 97 24.53 5.29 7.02
N PHE A 98 24.21 6.12 6.03
CA PHE A 98 24.07 7.56 6.23
C PHE A 98 23.04 7.86 7.33
N PHE A 99 21.92 7.14 7.37
CA PHE A 99 20.88 7.27 8.37
C PHE A 99 21.07 6.41 9.64
N ASP A 100 22.27 5.88 9.91
CA ASP A 100 22.60 5.04 11.07
C ASP A 100 21.73 3.78 11.19
N TYR A 101 21.40 3.15 10.06
CA TYR A 101 20.59 1.93 9.98
C TYR A 101 19.32 1.99 10.83
N PRO A 102 18.40 2.93 10.57
CA PRO A 102 17.24 3.15 11.46
C PRO A 102 16.36 1.90 11.59
N GLY A 103 16.30 1.05 10.55
CA GLY A 103 15.60 -0.23 10.61
C GLY A 103 16.14 -1.20 11.67
N LYS A 104 17.41 -1.08 12.10
CA LYS A 104 17.95 -1.87 13.22
C LYS A 104 17.46 -1.40 14.60
N ARG A 105 17.01 -0.16 14.70
CA ARG A 105 16.57 0.48 15.95
C ARG A 105 15.07 0.37 16.19
N LEU A 106 14.30 0.00 15.18
CA LEU A 106 12.86 -0.22 15.21
C LEU A 106 12.56 -1.72 15.14
N ARG A 107 11.49 -2.19 15.79
CA ARG A 107 10.91 -3.48 15.42
C ARG A 107 10.14 -3.32 14.12
N MET A 108 10.55 -4.06 13.09
CA MET A 108 10.06 -3.94 11.72
C MET A 108 9.08 -5.07 11.41
N ILE A 109 7.82 -4.72 11.11
CA ILE A 109 6.81 -5.67 10.65
C ILE A 109 6.50 -5.40 9.20
N GLY A 110 6.83 -6.33 8.31
CA GLY A 110 6.57 -6.25 6.89
C GLY A 110 5.36 -7.09 6.48
N VAL A 111 4.40 -6.49 5.79
CA VAL A 111 3.22 -7.20 5.25
C VAL A 111 3.28 -7.20 3.74
N THR A 112 3.33 -8.39 3.13
CA THR A 112 3.32 -8.55 1.67
C THR A 112 2.14 -9.42 1.23
N GLY A 113 1.83 -9.36 -0.04
CA GLY A 113 0.76 -10.10 -0.69
C GLY A 113 0.14 -9.29 -1.82
N THR A 114 -0.84 -9.84 -2.53
CA THR A 114 -1.59 -9.11 -3.54
C THR A 114 -2.60 -8.17 -2.89
N ASN A 115 -3.49 -8.71 -2.09
CA ASN A 115 -4.57 -7.99 -1.42
C ASN A 115 -4.43 -8.06 0.11
N GLY A 116 -5.08 -7.16 0.84
CA GLY A 116 -5.16 -7.18 2.31
C GLY A 116 -4.02 -6.48 3.05
N LYS A 117 -2.93 -6.09 2.39
CA LYS A 117 -1.77 -5.42 3.03
C LYS A 117 -2.17 -4.23 3.89
N THR A 118 -2.88 -3.27 3.30
CA THR A 118 -3.29 -2.02 3.98
C THR A 118 -4.17 -2.29 5.19
N THR A 119 -5.15 -3.17 5.06
CA THR A 119 -6.02 -3.52 6.19
C THR A 119 -5.25 -4.20 7.31
N THR A 120 -4.41 -5.19 6.98
CA THR A 120 -3.61 -5.92 7.95
C THR A 120 -2.62 -5.01 8.68
N THR A 121 -1.89 -4.12 7.97
CA THR A 121 -0.94 -3.18 8.59
C THR A 121 -1.63 -2.20 9.52
N ASN A 122 -2.82 -1.70 9.16
CA ASN A 122 -3.60 -0.80 10.00
C ASN A 122 -4.14 -1.49 11.27
N ILE A 123 -4.62 -2.73 11.16
CA ILE A 123 -5.02 -3.54 12.33
C ILE A 123 -3.83 -3.72 13.28
N ILE A 124 -2.67 -4.17 12.76
CA ILE A 124 -1.43 -4.36 13.53
C ILE A 124 -1.05 -3.06 14.24
N ARG A 125 -1.00 -1.94 13.52
CA ARG A 125 -0.67 -0.62 14.11
C ARG A 125 -1.62 -0.25 15.23
N THR A 126 -2.93 -0.45 15.03
CA THR A 126 -3.94 -0.09 16.05
C THR A 126 -3.77 -0.92 17.31
N ILE A 127 -3.48 -2.22 17.18
CA ILE A 127 -3.24 -3.12 18.32
C ILE A 127 -1.96 -2.72 19.07
N LEU A 128 -0.86 -2.46 18.36
CA LEU A 128 0.42 -2.04 18.97
C LEU A 128 0.29 -0.71 19.71
N ARG A 129 -0.42 0.27 19.15
CA ARG A 129 -0.70 1.55 19.83
C ARG A 129 -1.52 1.35 21.11
N LYS A 130 -2.52 0.47 21.06
CA LYS A 130 -3.31 0.14 22.26
C LYS A 130 -2.49 -0.58 23.33
N ALA A 131 -1.49 -1.34 22.89
CA ALA A 131 -0.52 -1.97 23.80
C ALA A 131 0.48 -0.97 24.42
N GLY A 132 0.42 0.31 24.06
CA GLY A 132 1.25 1.37 24.61
C GLY A 132 2.52 1.67 23.83
N HIS A 133 2.70 1.07 22.64
CA HIS A 133 3.85 1.32 21.77
C HIS A 133 3.64 2.56 20.89
N LYS A 134 4.74 3.26 20.61
CA LYS A 134 4.80 4.28 19.56
C LYS A 134 5.08 3.61 18.21
N VAL A 135 4.22 3.85 17.22
CA VAL A 135 4.20 3.07 15.98
C VAL A 135 4.20 3.97 14.74
N GLY A 136 5.21 3.77 13.90
CA GLY A 136 5.22 4.27 12.53
C GLY A 136 4.48 3.33 11.59
N LEU A 137 3.85 3.88 10.54
CA LEU A 137 3.23 3.14 9.45
C LEU A 137 3.77 3.64 8.11
N ILE A 138 4.09 2.72 7.21
CA ILE A 138 4.41 3.03 5.80
C ILE A 138 3.48 2.20 4.92
N GLY A 139 2.61 2.86 4.16
CA GLY A 139 1.63 2.16 3.35
C GLY A 139 1.15 2.93 2.13
N THR A 140 0.21 2.32 1.43
CA THR A 140 -0.36 2.88 0.18
C THR A 140 -1.10 4.19 0.42
N ILE A 141 -1.81 4.31 1.55
CA ILE A 141 -2.63 5.48 1.88
C ILE A 141 -1.72 6.63 2.32
N ASN A 142 -0.89 6.37 3.32
CA ASN A 142 -0.09 7.39 3.99
C ASN A 142 1.17 6.79 4.62
N ILE A 143 2.06 7.69 5.05
CA ILE A 143 3.13 7.43 5.98
C ILE A 143 2.74 8.12 7.29
N MET A 144 2.72 7.38 8.38
CA MET A 144 2.37 7.91 9.70
C MET A 144 3.54 7.79 10.67
N ILE A 145 3.82 8.86 11.37
CA ILE A 145 4.76 8.87 12.52
C ILE A 145 3.92 9.30 13.69
N GLU A 146 3.52 8.35 14.54
CA GLU A 146 2.49 8.55 15.57
C GLU A 146 1.20 9.12 14.95
N ASP A 147 0.82 10.35 15.28
CA ASP A 147 -0.37 11.02 14.78
C ASP A 147 -0.08 11.98 13.61
N GLN A 148 1.20 12.11 13.21
CA GLN A 148 1.56 12.90 12.05
C GLN A 148 1.43 12.06 10.79
N GLU A 149 0.67 12.56 9.84
CA GLU A 149 0.37 11.91 8.57
C GLU A 149 0.97 12.68 7.41
N THR A 150 1.61 11.96 6.49
CA THR A 150 2.09 12.49 5.20
C THR A 150 1.61 11.60 4.07
N VAL A 151 1.30 12.22 2.93
CA VAL A 151 0.82 11.49 1.73
C VAL A 151 1.90 10.56 1.24
N SER A 152 1.55 9.31 0.97
CA SER A 152 2.43 8.34 0.34
C SER A 152 2.35 8.44 -1.19
N HIS A 153 3.51 8.47 -1.86
CA HIS A 153 3.57 8.43 -3.33
C HIS A 153 3.68 7.01 -3.88
N ASN A 154 4.18 6.09 -3.07
CA ASN A 154 4.32 4.67 -3.38
C ASN A 154 3.97 3.83 -2.17
N THR A 155 3.34 2.68 -2.37
CA THR A 155 3.05 1.70 -1.29
C THR A 155 4.29 1.42 -0.43
N THR A 156 5.45 1.31 -1.07
CA THR A 156 6.76 1.17 -0.43
C THR A 156 7.67 2.21 -1.08
N PRO A 157 8.15 3.21 -0.35
CA PRO A 157 9.05 4.24 -0.87
C PRO A 157 10.35 3.68 -1.46
N ASP A 158 11.07 4.47 -2.25
CA ASP A 158 12.42 4.11 -2.70
C ASP A 158 13.42 4.23 -1.53
N VAL A 159 14.61 3.64 -1.67
CA VAL A 159 15.60 3.48 -0.60
C VAL A 159 15.84 4.76 0.21
N VAL A 160 16.07 5.87 -0.47
CA VAL A 160 16.37 7.14 0.21
C VAL A 160 15.20 7.62 1.05
N ASP A 161 14.01 7.69 0.46
CA ASP A 161 12.81 8.16 1.18
C ASP A 161 12.41 7.19 2.29
N LEU A 162 12.59 5.88 2.08
CA LEU A 162 12.34 4.87 3.09
C LEU A 162 13.25 5.05 4.30
N GLN A 163 14.55 5.20 4.10
CA GLN A 163 15.50 5.40 5.20
C GLN A 163 15.30 6.75 5.91
N LYS A 164 14.94 7.82 5.18
CA LYS A 164 14.54 9.12 5.77
C LYS A 164 13.33 8.96 6.70
N ASN A 165 12.28 8.26 6.24
CA ASN A 165 11.08 8.04 7.05
C ASN A 165 11.37 7.19 8.29
N LEU A 166 12.14 6.11 8.14
CA LEU A 166 12.54 5.27 9.29
C LEU A 166 13.39 6.05 10.29
N TYR A 167 14.31 6.89 9.82
CA TYR A 167 15.09 7.76 10.67
C TYR A 167 14.22 8.77 11.43
N ALA A 168 13.24 9.38 10.75
CA ALA A 168 12.27 10.27 11.40
C ALA A 168 11.45 9.55 12.48
N MET A 169 11.03 8.29 12.23
CA MET A 169 10.37 7.46 13.23
C MET A 169 11.24 7.20 14.46
N VAL A 170 12.52 6.89 14.25
CA VAL A 170 13.50 6.72 15.34
C VAL A 170 13.65 8.02 16.15
N CYS A 171 13.75 9.17 15.48
CA CYS A 171 13.85 10.47 16.14
C CYS A 171 12.58 10.83 16.93
N ALA A 172 11.42 10.40 16.48
CA ALA A 172 10.14 10.54 17.19
C ALA A 172 9.99 9.56 18.37
N GLY A 173 10.92 8.62 18.52
CA GLY A 173 10.92 7.62 19.57
C GLY A 173 9.94 6.49 19.33
N CYS A 174 9.67 6.14 18.06
CA CYS A 174 8.86 4.96 17.71
C CYS A 174 9.58 3.67 18.14
N ASP A 175 8.80 2.72 18.65
CA ASP A 175 9.25 1.36 18.98
C ASP A 175 9.15 0.43 17.76
N TYR A 176 8.09 0.61 16.97
CA TYR A 176 7.74 -0.21 15.83
C TYR A 176 7.60 0.61 14.54
N CYS A 177 7.93 -0.03 13.41
CA CYS A 177 7.45 0.37 12.10
C CYS A 177 6.69 -0.80 11.47
N VAL A 178 5.43 -0.58 11.12
CA VAL A 178 4.61 -1.52 10.35
C VAL A 178 4.56 -1.03 8.92
N MET A 179 4.89 -1.88 7.93
CA MET A 179 4.93 -1.42 6.56
C MET A 179 4.37 -2.41 5.55
N GLU A 180 3.74 -1.86 4.53
CA GLU A 180 3.39 -2.60 3.33
C GLU A 180 4.64 -2.81 2.47
N VAL A 181 4.92 -4.06 2.10
CA VAL A 181 6.08 -4.42 1.28
C VAL A 181 5.58 -4.94 -0.07
N SER A 182 5.69 -4.10 -1.11
CA SER A 182 5.26 -4.46 -2.46
C SER A 182 6.26 -5.38 -3.16
N SER A 183 5.78 -6.18 -4.12
CA SER A 183 6.64 -7.04 -4.94
C SER A 183 7.66 -6.24 -5.76
N HIS A 184 7.28 -5.06 -6.25
CA HIS A 184 8.20 -4.14 -6.91
C HIS A 184 9.32 -3.67 -5.98
N ALA A 185 8.98 -3.33 -4.73
CA ALA A 185 9.98 -2.90 -3.75
C ALA A 185 10.99 -4.00 -3.44
N LEU A 186 10.54 -5.24 -3.34
CA LEU A 186 11.41 -6.40 -3.13
C LEU A 186 12.28 -6.67 -4.37
N ALA A 187 11.69 -6.73 -5.55
CA ALA A 187 12.40 -6.98 -6.80
C ALA A 187 13.41 -5.86 -7.15
N LEU A 188 13.10 -4.62 -6.80
CA LEU A 188 13.95 -3.44 -7.02
C LEU A 188 14.82 -3.08 -5.81
N GLN A 189 14.86 -3.93 -4.79
CA GLN A 189 15.65 -3.79 -3.56
C GLN A 189 15.45 -2.46 -2.82
N ARG A 190 14.24 -1.87 -2.90
CA ARG A 190 13.93 -0.62 -2.20
C ARG A 190 13.99 -0.74 -0.68
N VAL A 191 13.91 -1.96 -0.17
CA VAL A 191 13.96 -2.28 1.27
C VAL A 191 15.37 -2.65 1.74
N ALA A 192 16.40 -2.30 0.98
CA ALA A 192 17.79 -2.56 1.34
C ALA A 192 18.15 -1.96 2.72
N GLY A 193 18.92 -2.71 3.51
CA GLY A 193 19.36 -2.32 4.85
C GLY A 193 18.28 -2.41 5.93
N ILE A 194 17.12 -3.00 5.64
CA ILE A 194 16.07 -3.24 6.63
C ILE A 194 16.15 -4.68 7.15
N GLU A 195 16.28 -4.84 8.44
CA GLU A 195 16.14 -6.11 9.14
C GLU A 195 14.71 -6.22 9.71
N TYR A 196 13.87 -7.04 9.07
CA TYR A 196 12.52 -7.30 9.57
C TYR A 196 12.55 -8.22 10.78
N ASP A 197 11.61 -8.02 11.70
CA ASP A 197 11.37 -8.85 12.88
C ASP A 197 10.21 -9.81 12.66
N CYS A 198 9.19 -9.35 11.93
CA CYS A 198 8.04 -10.15 11.54
C CYS A 198 7.69 -9.90 10.08
N ALA A 199 7.39 -10.96 9.34
CA ALA A 199 6.91 -10.90 7.97
C ALA A 199 5.56 -11.61 7.85
N VAL A 200 4.58 -10.98 7.19
CA VAL A 200 3.23 -11.53 7.00
C VAL A 200 2.93 -11.68 5.52
N LEU A 201 2.53 -12.87 5.08
CA LEU A 201 1.99 -13.15 3.76
C LEU A 201 0.47 -13.18 3.81
N THR A 202 -0.19 -12.30 3.06
CA THR A 202 -1.66 -12.28 2.99
C THR A 202 -2.20 -13.24 1.94
N ASN A 203 -1.83 -13.07 0.68
CA ASN A 203 -2.20 -13.93 -0.45
C ASN A 203 -1.39 -13.58 -1.70
N ILE A 204 -1.38 -14.48 -2.69
CA ILE A 204 -0.78 -14.25 -4.01
C ILE A 204 -1.80 -14.63 -5.08
N THR A 205 -2.44 -13.64 -5.67
CA THR A 205 -3.32 -13.76 -6.83
C THR A 205 -2.76 -12.99 -8.01
N GLN A 206 -3.32 -13.14 -9.19
CA GLN A 206 -2.79 -12.52 -10.41
C GLN A 206 -2.78 -10.98 -10.30
N ASP A 207 -1.58 -10.40 -10.38
CA ASP A 207 -1.36 -8.95 -10.41
C ASP A 207 0.05 -8.65 -10.95
N HIS A 208 0.28 -7.43 -11.44
CA HIS A 208 1.60 -6.92 -11.83
C HIS A 208 2.39 -7.79 -12.83
N LEU A 209 1.71 -8.55 -13.72
CA LEU A 209 2.36 -9.39 -14.72
C LEU A 209 2.99 -8.56 -15.87
N ASP A 210 2.62 -7.30 -16.01
CA ASP A 210 3.29 -6.33 -16.86
C ASP A 210 4.77 -6.16 -16.44
N PHE A 211 5.05 -6.17 -15.15
CA PHE A 211 6.39 -6.07 -14.57
C PHE A 211 7.04 -7.44 -14.38
N HIS A 212 6.39 -8.36 -13.65
CA HIS A 212 6.98 -9.65 -13.24
C HIS A 212 6.95 -10.71 -14.35
N LYS A 213 6.15 -10.55 -15.39
CA LYS A 213 5.96 -11.43 -16.58
C LYS A 213 5.24 -12.74 -16.28
N THR A 214 5.55 -13.43 -15.17
CA THR A 214 4.91 -14.70 -14.76
C THR A 214 4.48 -14.67 -13.31
N MET A 215 3.55 -15.56 -12.93
CA MET A 215 3.12 -15.72 -11.54
C MET A 215 4.25 -16.27 -10.65
N GLU A 216 5.12 -17.08 -11.20
CA GLU A 216 6.30 -17.60 -10.51
C GLU A 216 7.24 -16.47 -10.12
N ASN A 217 7.60 -15.58 -11.05
CA ASN A 217 8.44 -14.41 -10.77
C ASN A 217 7.80 -13.48 -9.75
N TYR A 218 6.47 -13.30 -9.84
CA TYR A 218 5.72 -12.47 -8.89
C TYR A 218 5.75 -13.06 -7.47
N ARG A 219 5.50 -14.37 -7.35
CA ARG A 219 5.64 -15.12 -6.09
C ARG A 219 7.07 -15.03 -5.56
N ASP A 220 8.06 -15.30 -6.42
CA ASP A 220 9.48 -15.32 -6.04
C ASP A 220 9.96 -13.94 -5.59
N ALA A 221 9.49 -12.86 -6.21
CA ALA A 221 9.75 -11.50 -5.73
C ALA A 221 9.22 -11.29 -4.30
N LYS A 222 8.01 -11.78 -3.97
CA LYS A 222 7.47 -11.67 -2.61
C LYS A 222 8.17 -12.59 -1.61
N SER A 223 8.69 -13.73 -2.05
CA SER A 223 9.41 -14.67 -1.20
C SER A 223 10.69 -14.08 -0.62
N LEU A 224 11.30 -13.09 -1.28
CA LEU A 224 12.52 -12.41 -0.79
C LEU A 224 12.35 -11.83 0.62
N LEU A 225 11.14 -11.36 0.98
CA LEU A 225 10.88 -10.88 2.33
C LEU A 225 11.09 -11.97 3.40
N PHE A 226 10.74 -13.20 3.07
CA PHE A 226 10.85 -14.37 3.97
C PHE A 226 12.21 -15.04 3.90
N GLU A 227 12.84 -15.08 2.74
CA GLU A 227 14.20 -15.61 2.53
C GLU A 227 15.22 -14.79 3.33
N HIS A 228 15.12 -13.46 3.27
CA HIS A 228 16.02 -12.52 3.97
C HIS A 228 15.57 -12.18 5.39
N LEU A 229 14.46 -12.75 5.88
CA LEU A 229 13.94 -12.44 7.20
C LEU A 229 14.95 -12.76 8.33
N THR A 230 15.74 -13.81 8.15
CA THR A 230 16.75 -14.23 9.14
C THR A 230 18.14 -13.65 8.90
N ASP A 231 18.30 -12.79 7.90
CA ASP A 231 19.53 -12.06 7.70
C ASP A 231 19.69 -10.98 8.79
N GLY A 232 20.95 -10.73 9.19
CA GLY A 232 21.26 -9.76 10.23
C GLY A 232 21.19 -10.31 11.65
N ASP A 233 21.31 -9.40 12.62
CA ASP A 233 21.63 -9.74 14.01
C ASP A 233 20.41 -9.69 14.97
N LYS A 234 19.26 -9.19 14.54
CA LYS A 234 18.08 -9.09 15.38
C LYS A 234 17.54 -10.48 15.77
N PRO A 235 17.23 -10.72 17.05
CA PRO A 235 16.67 -11.98 17.52
C PRO A 235 15.16 -12.11 17.24
N ASN A 236 14.62 -13.31 17.43
CA ASN A 236 13.17 -13.60 17.46
C ASN A 236 12.43 -13.21 16.17
N LYS A 237 12.88 -13.76 15.06
CA LYS A 237 12.29 -13.57 13.73
C LYS A 237 11.04 -14.44 13.55
N ASN A 238 9.94 -13.86 13.09
CA ASN A 238 8.68 -14.54 12.91
C ASN A 238 8.16 -14.40 11.47
N ALA A 239 7.69 -15.49 10.89
CA ALA A 239 7.06 -15.54 9.58
C ALA A 239 5.61 -16.02 9.72
N VAL A 240 4.67 -15.27 9.20
CA VAL A 240 3.23 -15.53 9.29
C VAL A 240 2.66 -15.84 7.91
N PHE A 241 2.03 -17.01 7.74
CA PHE A 241 1.57 -17.51 6.45
C PHE A 241 0.08 -17.82 6.42
N ASN A 242 -0.59 -17.35 5.38
CA ASN A 242 -1.93 -17.78 5.01
C ASN A 242 -1.85 -19.14 4.29
N MET A 243 -2.17 -20.22 4.95
CA MET A 243 -2.05 -21.58 4.39
C MET A 243 -3.17 -21.95 3.41
N ASP A 244 -4.21 -21.14 3.29
CA ASP A 244 -5.23 -21.32 2.25
C ASP A 244 -4.75 -20.76 0.88
N ASP A 245 -3.63 -20.03 0.85
CA ASP A 245 -2.95 -19.63 -0.38
C ASP A 245 -1.92 -20.69 -0.81
N ALA A 246 -2.05 -21.18 -2.04
CA ALA A 246 -1.21 -22.26 -2.56
C ALA A 246 0.30 -21.90 -2.59
N SER A 247 0.63 -20.60 -2.72
CA SER A 247 2.02 -20.12 -2.74
C SER A 247 2.69 -20.19 -1.38
N SER A 248 1.91 -20.19 -0.29
CA SER A 248 2.43 -20.19 1.08
C SER A 248 3.32 -21.39 1.39
N SER A 249 2.94 -22.57 0.92
CA SER A 249 3.75 -23.78 1.13
C SER A 249 5.15 -23.66 0.52
N VAL A 250 5.25 -23.11 -0.69
CA VAL A 250 6.52 -22.90 -1.39
C VAL A 250 7.38 -21.84 -0.71
N ILE A 251 6.77 -20.73 -0.27
CA ILE A 251 7.50 -19.63 0.37
C ILE A 251 7.96 -20.02 1.77
N LYS A 252 7.12 -20.76 2.52
CA LYS A 252 7.45 -21.25 3.86
C LYS A 252 8.72 -22.08 3.90
N GLU A 253 9.03 -22.86 2.86
CA GLU A 253 10.25 -23.64 2.78
C GLU A 253 11.53 -22.79 2.64
N ARG A 254 11.39 -21.51 2.25
CA ARG A 254 12.52 -20.60 2.02
C ARG A 254 12.93 -19.81 3.26
N THR A 255 12.18 -19.87 4.34
CA THR A 255 12.54 -19.16 5.58
C THR A 255 13.02 -20.09 6.67
N LYS A 256 13.93 -19.57 7.52
CA LYS A 256 14.41 -20.24 8.75
C LYS A 256 13.81 -19.60 10.02
N ALA A 257 12.95 -18.60 9.86
CA ALA A 257 12.29 -17.93 10.97
C ALA A 257 11.25 -18.86 11.65
N ARG A 258 10.87 -18.52 12.86
CA ARG A 258 9.74 -19.18 13.51
C ARG A 258 8.47 -18.94 12.70
N VAL A 259 7.77 -19.99 12.35
CA VAL A 259 6.56 -19.94 11.54
C VAL A 259 5.31 -19.98 12.41
N LEU A 260 4.34 -19.10 12.12
CA LEU A 260 2.96 -19.17 12.55
C LEU A 260 2.07 -19.24 11.30
N THR A 261 1.03 -20.07 11.37
CA THR A 261 0.12 -20.32 10.25
C THR A 261 -1.29 -19.85 10.57
N TYR A 262 -1.99 -19.36 9.55
CA TYR A 262 -3.41 -19.09 9.65
C TYR A 262 -4.16 -19.52 8.38
N GLY A 263 -5.43 -19.78 8.51
CA GLY A 263 -6.30 -20.26 7.44
C GLY A 263 -7.57 -20.88 8.02
N LYS A 264 -8.48 -21.35 7.17
CA LYS A 264 -9.74 -21.99 7.61
C LYS A 264 -9.56 -23.40 8.16
N GLY A 265 -8.48 -24.08 7.75
CA GLY A 265 -8.18 -25.43 8.22
C GLY A 265 -7.74 -25.45 9.68
N ARG A 266 -8.21 -26.48 10.44
CA ARG A 266 -7.91 -26.66 11.88
C ARG A 266 -6.46 -27.09 12.16
N ASP A 267 -5.69 -27.35 11.16
CA ASP A 267 -4.25 -27.65 11.21
C ASP A 267 -3.37 -26.39 11.26
N ASN A 268 -4.00 -25.22 11.19
CA ASN A 268 -3.32 -23.94 11.38
C ASN A 268 -3.22 -23.56 12.86
N ASP A 269 -2.25 -22.72 13.21
CA ASP A 269 -2.13 -22.15 14.56
C ASP A 269 -3.33 -21.22 14.89
N ILE A 270 -3.84 -20.52 13.85
CA ILE A 270 -5.00 -19.63 13.99
C ILE A 270 -6.01 -19.98 12.90
N TYR A 271 -7.23 -20.31 13.32
CA TYR A 271 -8.31 -20.66 12.42
C TYR A 271 -9.67 -20.25 12.99
N PRO A 272 -10.70 -20.01 12.15
CA PRO A 272 -12.04 -19.68 12.63
C PRO A 272 -12.75 -20.92 13.17
N LEU A 273 -13.26 -20.82 14.38
CA LEU A 273 -14.23 -21.78 14.94
C LEU A 273 -15.60 -21.59 14.29
N SER A 274 -15.98 -20.32 14.11
CA SER A 274 -17.16 -19.90 13.38
C SER A 274 -17.01 -18.45 12.92
N PHE A 275 -17.68 -18.06 11.84
CA PHE A 275 -17.83 -16.66 11.47
C PHE A 275 -19.15 -16.42 10.74
N THR A 276 -19.68 -15.22 10.90
CA THR A 276 -20.85 -14.73 10.18
C THR A 276 -20.55 -13.36 9.62
N VAL A 277 -20.74 -13.22 8.31
CA VAL A 277 -20.55 -11.94 7.61
C VAL A 277 -21.92 -11.36 7.29
N ALA A 278 -22.25 -10.23 7.90
CA ALA A 278 -23.44 -9.45 7.62
C ALA A 278 -23.07 -8.15 6.87
N PRO A 279 -24.02 -7.46 6.23
CA PRO A 279 -23.73 -6.24 5.47
C PRO A 279 -23.00 -5.14 6.25
N LYS A 280 -23.17 -5.06 7.57
CA LYS A 280 -22.62 -3.98 8.41
C LYS A 280 -21.72 -4.47 9.56
N ALA A 281 -21.58 -5.77 9.75
CA ALA A 281 -20.78 -6.32 10.83
C ALA A 281 -20.31 -7.75 10.51
N MET A 282 -19.28 -8.18 11.21
CA MET A 282 -18.78 -9.55 11.17
C MET A 282 -18.62 -10.06 12.61
N GLN A 283 -19.18 -11.23 12.90
CA GLN A 283 -18.88 -11.99 14.11
C GLN A 283 -17.84 -13.06 13.75
N LEU A 284 -16.79 -13.18 14.54
CA LEU A 284 -15.67 -14.08 14.26
C LEU A 284 -15.17 -14.70 15.56
N ALA A 285 -15.32 -16.00 15.72
CA ALA A 285 -14.70 -16.77 16.79
C ALA A 285 -13.44 -17.45 16.25
N LEU A 286 -12.29 -17.19 16.85
CA LEU A 286 -10.99 -17.74 16.47
C LEU A 286 -10.46 -18.71 17.51
N ALA A 287 -9.92 -19.85 17.06
CA ALA A 287 -8.98 -20.65 17.84
C ALA A 287 -7.56 -20.08 17.65
N THR A 288 -6.81 -19.96 18.73
CA THR A 288 -5.44 -19.46 18.74
C THR A 288 -4.56 -20.23 19.73
N PRO A 289 -3.23 -20.16 19.64
CA PRO A 289 -2.32 -20.79 20.61
C PRO A 289 -2.52 -20.31 22.08
N VAL A 290 -3.17 -19.16 22.27
CA VAL A 290 -3.43 -18.59 23.59
C VAL A 290 -4.92 -18.72 24.03
N GLY A 291 -5.68 -19.56 23.36
CA GLY A 291 -7.10 -19.80 23.60
C GLY A 291 -8.02 -19.11 22.60
N GLU A 292 -9.32 -19.28 22.79
CA GLU A 292 -10.35 -18.76 21.88
C GLU A 292 -10.51 -17.25 22.01
N MET A 293 -10.82 -16.57 20.89
CA MET A 293 -11.14 -15.14 20.82
C MET A 293 -12.50 -14.97 20.13
N ASP A 294 -13.45 -14.33 20.79
CA ASP A 294 -14.73 -13.93 20.23
C ASP A 294 -14.69 -12.45 19.89
N LEU A 295 -14.98 -12.11 18.63
CA LEU A 295 -14.82 -10.77 18.07
C LEU A 295 -16.11 -10.31 17.40
N GLU A 296 -16.52 -9.07 17.67
CA GLU A 296 -17.56 -8.36 16.95
C GLU A 296 -16.98 -7.15 16.21
N LEU A 297 -16.78 -7.28 14.91
CA LEU A 297 -16.11 -6.28 14.09
C LEU A 297 -17.14 -5.46 13.28
N LYS A 298 -16.96 -4.15 13.19
CA LYS A 298 -17.77 -3.25 12.34
C LYS A 298 -17.22 -3.16 10.92
N ILE A 299 -16.80 -4.30 10.39
CA ILE A 299 -16.35 -4.49 9.01
C ILE A 299 -17.10 -5.64 8.38
N THR A 300 -17.10 -5.73 7.06
CA THR A 300 -17.76 -6.79 6.31
C THR A 300 -16.83 -7.37 5.25
N GLY A 301 -17.24 -8.46 4.62
CA GLY A 301 -16.48 -9.17 3.60
C GLY A 301 -15.62 -10.29 4.16
N GLU A 302 -15.75 -11.47 3.58
CA GLU A 302 -15.06 -12.69 4.05
C GLU A 302 -13.51 -12.56 3.99
N PHE A 303 -12.97 -11.79 3.04
CA PHE A 303 -11.53 -11.53 2.98
C PHE A 303 -10.98 -10.84 4.25
N ASN A 304 -11.83 -10.12 5.01
CA ASN A 304 -11.43 -9.52 6.28
C ASN A 304 -11.24 -10.55 7.40
N VAL A 305 -11.83 -11.74 7.29
CA VAL A 305 -11.51 -12.86 8.20
C VAL A 305 -10.01 -13.16 8.10
N TYR A 306 -9.46 -13.24 6.88
CA TYR A 306 -8.03 -13.48 6.66
C TYR A 306 -7.16 -12.31 7.11
N ASN A 307 -7.57 -11.06 6.84
CA ASN A 307 -6.83 -9.88 7.28
C ASN A 307 -6.71 -9.83 8.81
N VAL A 308 -7.80 -10.15 9.50
CA VAL A 308 -7.85 -10.22 10.98
C VAL A 308 -6.97 -11.35 11.48
N MET A 309 -7.11 -12.58 10.93
CA MET A 309 -6.29 -13.71 11.34
C MET A 309 -4.79 -13.43 11.16
N GLY A 310 -4.40 -12.87 10.03
CA GLY A 310 -3.00 -12.50 9.75
C GLY A 310 -2.46 -11.45 10.74
N ALA A 311 -3.27 -10.45 11.09
CA ALA A 311 -2.91 -9.44 12.09
C ALA A 311 -2.83 -10.06 13.50
N VAL A 312 -3.79 -10.91 13.88
CA VAL A 312 -3.77 -11.65 15.17
C VAL A 312 -2.50 -12.50 15.27
N ALA A 313 -2.17 -13.25 14.20
CA ALA A 313 -0.97 -14.07 14.15
C ALA A 313 0.31 -13.23 14.37
N ALA A 314 0.43 -12.10 13.67
CA ALA A 314 1.56 -11.19 13.83
C ALA A 314 1.65 -10.63 15.26
N MET A 315 0.53 -10.27 15.86
CA MET A 315 0.50 -9.72 17.22
C MET A 315 0.81 -10.76 18.29
N LEU A 316 0.36 -12.00 18.12
CA LEU A 316 0.75 -13.11 19.00
C LEU A 316 2.25 -13.45 18.84
N ALA A 317 2.79 -13.36 17.63
CA ALA A 317 4.22 -13.50 17.39
C ALA A 317 5.06 -12.42 18.10
N GLU A 318 4.50 -11.20 18.23
CA GLU A 318 5.09 -10.09 18.97
C GLU A 318 4.77 -10.12 20.49
N ASN A 319 4.17 -11.21 20.98
CA ASN A 319 3.79 -11.42 22.39
C ASN A 319 2.79 -10.36 22.94
N ILE A 320 1.95 -9.79 22.07
CA ILE A 320 0.85 -8.94 22.52
C ILE A 320 -0.24 -9.82 23.13
N SER A 321 -0.75 -9.39 24.30
CA SER A 321 -1.74 -10.19 25.01
C SER A 321 -3.08 -10.29 24.27
N LYS A 322 -3.77 -11.41 24.47
CA LYS A 322 -5.10 -11.69 23.91
C LYS A 322 -6.09 -10.57 24.25
N GLU A 323 -6.09 -10.09 25.48
CA GLU A 323 -7.03 -9.09 25.98
C GLU A 323 -6.89 -7.77 25.22
N ILE A 324 -5.65 -7.34 24.93
CA ILE A 324 -5.38 -6.15 24.12
C ILE A 324 -5.88 -6.36 22.70
N ILE A 325 -5.55 -7.49 22.06
CA ILE A 325 -5.97 -7.82 20.70
C ILE A 325 -7.50 -7.76 20.59
N VAL A 326 -8.21 -8.46 21.47
CA VAL A 326 -9.69 -8.50 21.52
C VAL A 326 -10.24 -7.09 21.72
N SER A 327 -9.70 -6.32 22.69
CA SER A 327 -10.21 -4.97 23.00
C SER A 327 -10.11 -3.98 21.84
N VAL A 328 -9.19 -4.20 20.88
CA VAL A 328 -9.04 -3.38 19.67
C VAL A 328 -9.94 -3.86 18.55
N LEU A 329 -9.99 -5.17 18.36
CA LEU A 329 -10.75 -5.76 17.26
C LEU A 329 -12.26 -5.68 17.52
N ASP A 330 -12.67 -5.75 18.77
CA ASP A 330 -14.06 -5.56 19.15
C ASP A 330 -14.51 -4.11 18.81
N GLY A 331 -15.44 -4.01 17.85
CA GLY A 331 -15.87 -2.73 17.30
C GLY A 331 -14.92 -2.07 16.28
N PHE A 332 -13.89 -2.77 15.79
CA PHE A 332 -13.01 -2.26 14.72
C PHE A 332 -13.82 -1.89 13.47
N ALA A 333 -13.72 -0.62 13.05
CA ALA A 333 -14.54 -0.03 12.01
C ALA A 333 -13.88 0.01 10.61
N GLY A 334 -12.81 -0.74 10.42
CA GLY A 334 -12.13 -0.84 9.12
C GLY A 334 -11.10 0.27 8.86
N VAL A 335 -10.69 0.35 7.61
CA VAL A 335 -9.65 1.29 7.12
C VAL A 335 -10.28 2.20 6.07
N PRO A 336 -10.03 3.52 6.11
CA PRO A 336 -10.55 4.44 5.12
C PRO A 336 -10.27 3.98 3.69
N GLY A 337 -11.33 3.96 2.87
CA GLY A 337 -11.24 3.57 1.46
C GLY A 337 -10.89 2.11 1.16
N ARG A 338 -11.02 1.22 2.13
CA ARG A 338 -10.81 -0.22 1.98
C ARG A 338 -12.06 -0.99 2.41
N PHE A 339 -12.95 -1.22 1.46
CA PHE A 339 -14.28 -1.79 1.68
C PHE A 339 -14.98 -1.12 2.87
N GLN A 340 -14.86 0.21 2.90
CA GLN A 340 -15.27 1.04 4.02
C GLN A 340 -16.78 1.20 4.04
N LEU A 341 -17.40 0.75 5.11
CA LEU A 341 -18.82 1.05 5.37
C LEU A 341 -19.02 2.52 5.68
N VAL A 342 -20.01 3.14 5.04
CA VAL A 342 -20.41 4.52 5.33
C VAL A 342 -21.84 4.51 5.88
N GLU A 343 -21.98 4.92 7.13
CA GLU A 343 -23.27 5.00 7.82
C GLU A 343 -23.70 6.46 8.01
N ALA A 344 -24.82 6.82 7.40
CA ALA A 344 -25.46 8.13 7.51
C ALA A 344 -26.93 8.04 7.96
N GLY A 345 -27.40 6.83 8.33
CA GLY A 345 -28.78 6.54 8.69
C GLY A 345 -29.67 6.07 7.54
N GLN A 346 -29.04 5.70 6.41
CA GLN A 346 -29.74 5.16 5.23
C GLN A 346 -30.22 3.71 5.45
N PRO A 347 -31.27 3.26 4.73
CA PRO A 347 -31.84 1.91 4.87
C PRO A 347 -31.10 0.84 4.06
N TYR A 348 -30.10 1.20 3.27
CA TYR A 348 -29.26 0.34 2.45
C TYR A 348 -27.79 0.41 2.87
N THR A 349 -26.95 -0.43 2.32
CA THR A 349 -25.53 -0.43 2.62
C THR A 349 -24.74 0.42 1.60
N VAL A 350 -23.85 1.29 2.07
CA VAL A 350 -22.92 2.04 1.21
C VAL A 350 -21.50 1.67 1.57
N ILE A 351 -20.71 1.33 0.54
CA ILE A 351 -19.31 0.91 0.67
C ILE A 351 -18.46 1.76 -0.25
N VAL A 352 -17.38 2.32 0.29
CA VAL A 352 -16.35 3.05 -0.47
C VAL A 352 -15.08 2.22 -0.54
N ASP A 353 -14.51 2.07 -1.76
CA ASP A 353 -13.30 1.29 -1.97
C ASP A 353 -12.36 1.91 -3.02
N TYR A 354 -11.07 1.65 -2.86
CA TYR A 354 -10.00 2.11 -3.76
C TYR A 354 -9.86 1.26 -5.04
N ALA A 355 -10.70 0.29 -5.28
CA ALA A 355 -10.66 -0.61 -6.43
C ALA A 355 -10.75 0.18 -7.76
N HIS A 356 -9.60 0.35 -8.42
CA HIS A 356 -9.41 1.12 -9.64
C HIS A 356 -8.76 0.31 -10.77
N THR A 357 -8.64 -1.00 -10.58
CA THR A 357 -8.14 -1.98 -11.55
C THR A 357 -9.23 -3.02 -11.84
N PRO A 358 -9.17 -3.74 -12.99
CA PRO A 358 -10.12 -4.81 -13.29
C PRO A 358 -10.24 -5.84 -12.17
N ASP A 359 -9.12 -6.41 -11.71
CA ASP A 359 -9.08 -7.40 -10.64
C ASP A 359 -9.61 -6.82 -9.30
N GLY A 360 -9.19 -5.59 -8.95
CA GLY A 360 -9.71 -4.92 -7.77
C GLY A 360 -11.22 -4.73 -7.81
N LEU A 361 -11.77 -4.26 -8.94
CA LEU A 361 -13.22 -4.06 -9.11
C LEU A 361 -13.98 -5.37 -9.06
N GLU A 362 -13.47 -6.41 -9.73
CA GLU A 362 -14.07 -7.75 -9.70
C GLU A 362 -14.16 -8.29 -8.27
N ASN A 363 -13.08 -8.21 -7.50
CA ASN A 363 -13.00 -8.71 -6.14
C ASN A 363 -13.98 -7.98 -5.20
N VAL A 364 -14.06 -6.65 -5.26
CA VAL A 364 -14.97 -5.89 -4.39
C VAL A 364 -16.44 -6.11 -4.80
N LEU A 365 -16.74 -6.24 -6.10
CA LEU A 365 -18.10 -6.52 -6.56
C LEU A 365 -18.56 -7.94 -6.20
N LYS A 366 -17.71 -8.96 -6.34
CA LYS A 366 -18.02 -10.32 -5.87
C LYS A 366 -18.30 -10.35 -4.36
N THR A 367 -17.49 -9.63 -3.60
CA THR A 367 -17.69 -9.51 -2.16
C THR A 367 -18.97 -8.76 -1.82
N ALA A 368 -19.22 -7.61 -2.48
CA ALA A 368 -20.45 -6.86 -2.28
C ALA A 368 -21.69 -7.69 -2.64
N ARG A 369 -21.61 -8.50 -3.73
CA ARG A 369 -22.68 -9.40 -4.13
C ARG A 369 -23.01 -10.45 -3.04
N SER A 370 -22.01 -10.98 -2.34
CA SER A 370 -22.23 -12.01 -1.30
C SER A 370 -23.02 -11.49 -0.09
N ILE A 371 -23.03 -10.18 0.13
CA ILE A 371 -23.75 -9.52 1.24
C ILE A 371 -25.02 -8.78 0.78
N THR A 372 -25.27 -8.72 -0.54
CA THR A 372 -26.43 -8.01 -1.12
C THR A 372 -27.68 -8.87 -1.06
N ARG A 373 -28.76 -8.36 -0.46
CA ARG A 373 -30.09 -8.98 -0.46
C ARG A 373 -31.00 -8.38 -1.53
N GLY A 374 -30.87 -7.10 -1.80
CA GLY A 374 -31.57 -6.36 -2.86
C GLY A 374 -30.78 -6.29 -4.16
N LYS A 375 -30.61 -5.11 -4.72
CA LYS A 375 -29.82 -4.83 -5.91
C LYS A 375 -28.40 -4.38 -5.55
N LEU A 376 -27.42 -4.83 -6.32
CA LEU A 376 -26.04 -4.32 -6.23
C LEU A 376 -25.86 -3.18 -7.23
N TRP A 377 -25.57 -2.00 -6.72
CA TRP A 377 -25.17 -0.83 -7.48
C TRP A 377 -23.64 -0.72 -7.50
N VAL A 378 -23.10 -0.24 -8.60
CA VAL A 378 -21.69 0.20 -8.65
C VAL A 378 -21.59 1.60 -9.25
N VAL A 379 -20.91 2.50 -8.56
CA VAL A 379 -20.52 3.83 -9.05
C VAL A 379 -19.01 3.81 -9.25
N PHE A 380 -18.53 3.96 -10.49
CA PHE A 380 -17.10 3.92 -10.76
C PHE A 380 -16.71 4.72 -11.99
N GLY A 381 -15.44 5.04 -12.08
CA GLY A 381 -14.80 5.65 -13.23
C GLY A 381 -13.37 5.15 -13.41
N CYS A 382 -12.69 5.66 -14.43
CA CYS A 382 -11.28 5.38 -14.68
C CYS A 382 -10.46 6.67 -14.71
N GLY A 383 -9.21 6.60 -14.25
CA GLY A 383 -8.29 7.73 -14.32
C GLY A 383 -7.78 7.99 -15.73
N GLY A 384 -7.58 9.28 -16.06
CA GLY A 384 -6.86 9.72 -17.25
C GLY A 384 -5.34 9.61 -17.09
N ASP A 385 -4.61 9.68 -18.19
CA ASP A 385 -3.14 9.55 -18.28
C ASP A 385 -2.64 8.25 -17.65
N ARG A 386 -3.40 7.17 -17.83
CA ARG A 386 -3.15 5.83 -17.31
C ARG A 386 -3.48 4.79 -18.40
N ASP A 387 -3.28 3.51 -18.07
CA ASP A 387 -3.66 2.40 -18.97
C ASP A 387 -5.14 2.50 -19.34
N ASN A 388 -5.41 2.78 -20.60
CA ASN A 388 -6.77 2.88 -21.15
C ASN A 388 -7.36 1.51 -21.51
N LYS A 389 -6.54 0.47 -21.69
CA LYS A 389 -7.02 -0.88 -22.03
C LYS A 389 -7.90 -1.47 -20.93
N LYS A 390 -7.72 -1.05 -19.70
CA LYS A 390 -8.54 -1.50 -18.57
C LYS A 390 -9.97 -0.95 -18.61
N ARG A 391 -10.24 0.19 -19.30
CA ARG A 391 -11.53 0.89 -19.28
C ARG A 391 -12.69 0.00 -19.73
N PRO A 392 -12.65 -0.63 -20.95
CA PRO A 392 -13.73 -1.53 -21.36
C PRO A 392 -13.78 -2.80 -20.50
N ILE A 393 -12.66 -3.30 -19.98
CA ILE A 393 -12.65 -4.49 -19.14
C ILE A 393 -13.42 -4.20 -17.84
N MET A 394 -13.17 -3.06 -17.19
CA MET A 394 -13.88 -2.66 -15.98
C MET A 394 -15.37 -2.42 -16.24
N GLY A 395 -15.73 -1.85 -17.40
CA GLY A 395 -17.12 -1.73 -17.84
C GLY A 395 -17.83 -3.07 -17.94
N GLY A 396 -17.20 -4.04 -18.61
CA GLY A 396 -17.74 -5.41 -18.75
C GLY A 396 -17.93 -6.11 -17.41
N LEU A 397 -16.93 -6.06 -16.52
CA LEU A 397 -17.00 -6.62 -15.17
C LEU A 397 -18.12 -5.98 -14.32
N ALA A 398 -18.25 -4.65 -14.39
CA ALA A 398 -19.32 -3.93 -13.70
C ALA A 398 -20.70 -4.39 -14.19
N LEU A 399 -20.89 -4.52 -15.53
CA LEU A 399 -22.13 -5.02 -16.11
C LEU A 399 -22.41 -6.47 -15.75
N GLU A 400 -21.38 -7.31 -15.66
CA GLU A 400 -21.52 -8.73 -15.31
C GLU A 400 -21.97 -8.91 -13.85
N LEU A 401 -21.33 -8.18 -12.92
CA LEU A 401 -21.44 -8.45 -11.48
C LEU A 401 -22.47 -7.57 -10.77
N ALA A 402 -22.76 -6.36 -11.25
CA ALA A 402 -23.73 -5.47 -10.66
C ALA A 402 -25.10 -5.52 -11.36
N ASP A 403 -26.17 -5.14 -10.67
CA ASP A 403 -27.51 -4.96 -11.24
C ASP A 403 -27.67 -3.58 -11.86
N LYS A 404 -27.05 -2.57 -11.26
CA LYS A 404 -27.08 -1.18 -11.70
C LYS A 404 -25.68 -0.58 -11.73
N VAL A 405 -25.31 -0.06 -12.89
CA VAL A 405 -23.97 0.48 -13.16
C VAL A 405 -24.06 1.97 -13.42
N VAL A 406 -23.40 2.78 -12.63
CA VAL A 406 -23.28 4.22 -12.83
C VAL A 406 -21.83 4.53 -13.20
N VAL A 407 -21.61 4.88 -14.47
CA VAL A 407 -20.29 5.27 -14.96
C VAL A 407 -20.11 6.77 -14.82
N THR A 408 -18.99 7.17 -14.19
CA THR A 408 -18.70 8.56 -13.86
C THR A 408 -17.22 8.91 -14.06
N SER A 409 -16.86 10.17 -13.82
CA SER A 409 -15.45 10.60 -13.80
C SER A 409 -14.76 10.17 -12.51
N ASP A 410 -13.49 9.81 -12.63
CA ASP A 410 -12.55 9.63 -11.53
C ASP A 410 -11.60 10.85 -11.48
N ASN A 411 -10.31 10.68 -11.70
CA ASN A 411 -9.31 11.72 -11.90
C ASN A 411 -9.01 11.84 -13.41
N PRO A 412 -9.69 12.66 -14.20
CA PRO A 412 -9.48 12.73 -15.65
C PRO A 412 -8.11 13.29 -16.03
N ARG A 413 -7.45 14.05 -15.15
CA ARG A 413 -6.14 14.68 -15.38
C ARG A 413 -6.17 15.53 -16.66
N THR A 414 -5.30 15.23 -17.64
CA THR A 414 -5.23 16.00 -18.91
C THR A 414 -6.24 15.51 -19.96
N GLU A 415 -6.83 14.32 -19.78
CA GLU A 415 -7.80 13.77 -20.71
C GLU A 415 -9.20 14.36 -20.52
N ASP A 416 -10.01 14.30 -21.59
CA ASP A 416 -11.45 14.63 -21.52
C ASP A 416 -12.21 13.54 -20.75
N PRO A 417 -12.92 13.87 -19.65
CA PRO A 417 -13.67 12.89 -18.88
C PRO A 417 -14.74 12.16 -19.71
N GLU A 418 -15.37 12.83 -20.67
CA GLU A 418 -16.37 12.21 -21.53
C GLU A 418 -15.77 11.13 -22.43
N ARG A 419 -14.55 11.36 -22.95
CA ARG A 419 -13.83 10.36 -23.73
C ARG A 419 -13.49 9.13 -22.90
N ILE A 420 -13.06 9.31 -21.66
CA ILE A 420 -12.79 8.19 -20.75
C ILE A 420 -14.03 7.34 -20.53
N ILE A 421 -15.18 8.01 -20.30
CA ILE A 421 -16.49 7.38 -20.15
C ILE A 421 -16.90 6.63 -21.43
N ASP A 422 -16.69 7.23 -22.61
CA ASP A 422 -16.97 6.58 -23.90
C ASP A 422 -16.20 5.25 -24.06
N GLU A 423 -14.93 5.23 -23.66
CA GLU A 423 -14.12 4.02 -23.72
C GLU A 423 -14.62 2.92 -22.75
N ILE A 424 -15.14 3.28 -21.59
CA ILE A 424 -15.81 2.33 -20.67
C ILE A 424 -17.09 1.81 -21.32
N PHE A 425 -17.88 2.70 -21.95
CA PHE A 425 -19.15 2.35 -22.59
C PHE A 425 -19.01 1.44 -23.81
N THR A 426 -17.81 1.26 -24.38
CA THR A 426 -17.60 0.30 -25.47
C THR A 426 -17.99 -1.14 -25.08
N ALA A 427 -17.88 -1.49 -23.80
CA ALA A 427 -18.28 -2.81 -23.27
C ALA A 427 -19.75 -2.86 -22.77
N LEU A 428 -20.46 -1.74 -22.76
CA LEU A 428 -21.80 -1.60 -22.19
C LEU A 428 -22.90 -1.51 -23.26
N GLN A 429 -22.63 -1.90 -24.50
CA GLN A 429 -23.54 -1.76 -25.63
C GLN A 429 -24.76 -2.71 -25.56
N ASN A 430 -24.59 -3.90 -24.96
CA ASN A 430 -25.62 -4.92 -24.85
C ASN A 430 -25.97 -5.14 -23.36
N VAL A 431 -26.88 -4.33 -22.83
CA VAL A 431 -27.32 -4.44 -21.43
C VAL A 431 -28.32 -5.59 -21.30
N PRO A 432 -28.04 -6.63 -20.48
CA PRO A 432 -28.97 -7.73 -20.26
C PRO A 432 -30.26 -7.28 -19.60
N ALA A 433 -31.36 -8.00 -19.86
CA ALA A 433 -32.65 -7.73 -19.22
C ALA A 433 -32.50 -7.77 -17.68
N GLY A 434 -33.07 -6.78 -17.01
CA GLY A 434 -33.02 -6.65 -15.55
C GLY A 434 -31.79 -5.92 -15.00
N LYS A 435 -30.85 -5.50 -15.87
CA LYS A 435 -29.75 -4.61 -15.51
C LYS A 435 -29.97 -3.21 -16.08
N GLU A 436 -29.37 -2.23 -15.43
CA GLU A 436 -29.47 -0.83 -15.83
C GLU A 436 -28.08 -0.19 -15.83
N VAL A 437 -27.81 0.69 -16.82
CA VAL A 437 -26.56 1.41 -16.95
C VAL A 437 -26.85 2.90 -17.10
N PHE A 438 -26.16 3.71 -16.31
CA PHE A 438 -26.31 5.16 -16.27
C PHE A 438 -24.98 5.84 -16.58
N ARG A 439 -25.05 7.00 -17.25
CA ARG A 439 -23.91 7.86 -17.57
C ARG A 439 -24.09 9.19 -16.88
N LEU A 440 -23.22 9.51 -15.93
CA LEU A 440 -23.25 10.76 -15.16
C LEU A 440 -21.81 11.22 -14.95
N SER A 441 -21.35 12.20 -15.72
CA SER A 441 -19.93 12.61 -15.72
C SER A 441 -19.52 13.27 -14.41
N ASP A 442 -20.40 14.03 -13.78
CA ASP A 442 -20.15 14.59 -12.44
C ASP A 442 -20.26 13.48 -11.40
N ARG A 443 -19.14 13.25 -10.66
CA ARG A 443 -19.07 12.16 -9.68
C ARG A 443 -20.01 12.39 -8.49
N ARG A 444 -20.20 13.63 -8.07
CA ARG A 444 -21.15 13.97 -6.99
C ARG A 444 -22.58 13.66 -7.41
N GLU A 445 -22.95 14.06 -8.63
CA GLU A 445 -24.26 13.74 -9.18
C GLU A 445 -24.47 12.23 -9.32
N ALA A 446 -23.43 11.50 -9.77
CA ALA A 446 -23.48 10.05 -9.91
C ALA A 446 -23.71 9.33 -8.55
N ILE A 447 -23.00 9.75 -7.51
CA ILE A 447 -23.18 9.21 -6.16
C ILE A 447 -24.58 9.56 -5.64
N ASN A 448 -24.99 10.83 -5.74
CA ASN A 448 -26.32 11.29 -5.29
C ASN A 448 -27.46 10.57 -6.04
N PHE A 449 -27.28 10.31 -7.32
CA PHE A 449 -28.23 9.54 -8.12
C PHE A 449 -28.39 8.13 -7.56
N ALA A 450 -27.30 7.42 -7.31
CA ALA A 450 -27.34 6.06 -6.73
C ALA A 450 -28.00 6.07 -5.35
N LEU A 451 -27.62 7.02 -4.47
CA LEU A 451 -28.18 7.18 -3.13
C LEU A 451 -29.69 7.46 -3.16
N GLY A 452 -30.17 8.25 -4.15
CA GLY A 452 -31.57 8.63 -4.28
C GLY A 452 -32.49 7.56 -4.85
N HIS A 453 -31.93 6.55 -5.55
CA HIS A 453 -32.70 5.50 -6.23
C HIS A 453 -32.52 4.12 -5.62
N ALA A 454 -31.62 3.95 -4.66
CA ALA A 454 -31.45 2.69 -3.95
C ALA A 454 -32.62 2.40 -3.01
N ALA A 455 -33.04 1.15 -2.97
CA ALA A 455 -34.08 0.65 -2.06
C ALA A 455 -33.46 0.05 -0.80
N ALA A 456 -34.29 -0.23 0.19
CA ALA A 456 -33.86 -1.00 1.34
C ALA A 456 -33.25 -2.34 0.90
N ASP A 457 -32.24 -2.82 1.64
CA ASP A 457 -31.47 -4.04 1.35
C ASP A 457 -30.56 -4.00 0.10
N ASP A 458 -30.54 -2.87 -0.65
CA ASP A 458 -29.56 -2.66 -1.72
C ASP A 458 -28.15 -2.43 -1.13
N VAL A 459 -27.14 -2.69 -1.97
CA VAL A 459 -25.74 -2.34 -1.69
C VAL A 459 -25.24 -1.40 -2.77
N ILE A 460 -24.68 -0.26 -2.37
CA ILE A 460 -24.02 0.69 -3.26
C ILE A 460 -22.51 0.58 -3.05
N MET A 461 -21.80 0.12 -4.07
CA MET A 461 -20.34 0.13 -4.12
C MET A 461 -19.86 1.39 -4.86
N ILE A 462 -19.15 2.28 -4.18
CA ILE A 462 -18.50 3.44 -4.77
C ILE A 462 -17.00 3.09 -4.89
N ALA A 463 -16.54 2.90 -6.12
CA ALA A 463 -15.20 2.37 -6.40
C ALA A 463 -14.32 3.38 -7.14
N GLY A 464 -13.00 3.26 -6.92
CA GLY A 464 -11.94 4.02 -7.61
C GLY A 464 -11.13 4.90 -6.70
N LYS A 465 -11.74 5.82 -5.95
CA LYS A 465 -11.04 6.82 -5.13
C LYS A 465 -10.70 6.32 -3.72
N GLY A 466 -11.58 5.56 -3.12
CA GLY A 466 -11.36 5.04 -1.76
C GLY A 466 -11.09 6.15 -0.74
N HIS A 467 -9.82 6.27 -0.31
CA HIS A 467 -9.36 7.27 0.67
C HIS A 467 -8.94 8.61 0.06
N GLU A 468 -8.92 8.73 -1.30
CA GLU A 468 -8.56 9.99 -1.94
C GLU A 468 -9.59 11.08 -1.64
N ASN A 469 -9.13 12.18 -1.10
CA ASN A 469 -9.95 13.37 -0.77
C ASN A 469 -9.78 14.50 -1.80
N TYR A 470 -9.38 14.16 -3.03
CA TYR A 470 -9.18 15.11 -4.11
C TYR A 470 -9.67 14.55 -5.45
N GLN A 471 -9.97 15.43 -6.40
CA GLN A 471 -10.15 15.11 -7.82
C GLN A 471 -9.24 15.97 -8.67
N ILE A 472 -8.44 15.33 -9.53
CA ILE A 472 -7.49 15.99 -10.44
C ILE A 472 -8.20 16.23 -11.76
N LEU A 473 -8.48 17.48 -12.04
CA LEU A 473 -9.01 17.99 -13.30
C LEU A 473 -7.88 18.58 -14.15
N LYS A 474 -8.15 18.87 -15.42
CA LYS A 474 -7.14 19.37 -16.38
C LYS A 474 -6.30 20.53 -15.85
N ASP A 475 -6.95 21.52 -15.23
CA ASP A 475 -6.32 22.78 -14.86
C ASP A 475 -6.24 23.00 -13.33
N LYS A 476 -6.81 22.06 -12.54
CA LYS A 476 -6.88 22.20 -11.07
C LYS A 476 -7.10 20.87 -10.36
N THR A 477 -6.67 20.83 -9.11
CA THR A 477 -7.08 19.79 -8.16
C THR A 477 -8.13 20.41 -7.21
N ILE A 478 -9.22 19.72 -7.02
CA ILE A 478 -10.30 20.13 -6.10
C ILE A 478 -10.40 19.14 -4.95
N HIS A 479 -10.93 19.59 -3.81
CA HIS A 479 -11.31 18.68 -2.74
C HIS A 479 -12.52 17.85 -3.16
N PHE A 480 -12.45 16.55 -2.98
CA PHE A 480 -13.53 15.62 -3.30
C PHE A 480 -13.32 14.29 -2.59
N ASP A 481 -14.21 13.94 -1.70
CA ASP A 481 -14.19 12.68 -0.94
C ASP A 481 -15.53 11.96 -1.10
N ASP A 482 -15.50 10.72 -1.57
CA ASP A 482 -16.69 9.90 -1.81
C ASP A 482 -17.54 9.72 -0.54
N LYS A 483 -16.89 9.52 0.62
CA LYS A 483 -17.56 9.37 1.91
C LYS A 483 -18.24 10.66 2.35
N GLU A 484 -17.58 11.81 2.18
CA GLU A 484 -18.17 13.12 2.52
C GLU A 484 -19.44 13.36 1.70
N VAL A 485 -19.43 13.05 0.39
CA VAL A 485 -20.62 13.17 -0.46
C VAL A 485 -21.79 12.35 0.07
N VAL A 486 -21.54 11.12 0.53
CA VAL A 486 -22.59 10.28 1.12
C VAL A 486 -23.13 10.88 2.41
N LEU A 487 -22.26 11.38 3.29
CA LEU A 487 -22.67 11.99 4.55
C LEU A 487 -23.47 13.30 4.35
N GLU A 488 -23.02 14.16 3.44
CA GLU A 488 -23.70 15.40 3.06
C GLU A 488 -25.11 15.13 2.52
N TYR A 489 -25.25 14.19 1.57
CA TYR A 489 -26.56 13.82 1.00
C TYR A 489 -27.60 13.44 2.06
N TRP A 490 -27.19 12.77 3.12
CA TRP A 490 -28.10 12.34 4.18
C TRP A 490 -28.26 13.38 5.30
N SER A 491 -27.30 14.29 5.49
CA SER A 491 -27.48 15.44 6.40
C SER A 491 -28.55 16.42 5.87
N ASP A 492 -28.53 16.70 4.57
CA ASP A 492 -29.48 17.60 3.92
C ASP A 492 -30.93 17.06 3.90
N LYS A 493 -31.10 15.74 4.02
CA LYS A 493 -32.43 15.10 4.12
C LYS A 493 -33.01 15.00 5.53
N LYS A 494 -32.18 15.28 6.56
CA LYS A 494 -32.61 15.30 7.96
C LYS A 494 -33.08 16.67 8.42
N CYS A 495 -32.85 17.72 7.63
CA CYS A 495 -33.38 19.08 7.78
C CYS A 495 -34.69 19.23 7.00
#